data_80a3e563ec04435caa00272ca81a1819
#
_entry.id   80a3e563ec04435caa00272ca81a1819
#
_cell.length_a   1.000
_cell.length_b   1.000
_cell.length_c   1.000
_cell.angle_alpha   90.00
_cell.angle_beta   90.00
_cell.angle_gamma   90.00
#
_symmetry.space_group_name_H-M   'P 1'
#
loop_
_entity.id
_entity.type
_entity.pdbx_description
1 polymer ?
#
loop_
_entity_poly.entity_id
_entity_poly.type
_entity_poly.pdbx_seq_one_letter_code
_entity_poly.pdbx_strand_id
1 'polypeptide(L)'
;MIITREMARQAITTRIQSLKATFSPYAVAVEYDNMNTVNRATQSNPFLGVTLVYIDGMQINLGPNSQHRPMGTLVLEAWDKEGAGTARMNALLDHFYRGVQMTDSMTPVRTHAARFASKRTPEQGWIAQSALIPFWYDTE
;
A
#
# COMPACT_ATOMS: atom_id res chain seq x y z
N MET A 1 11.24 11.02 20.42
CA MET A 1 11.39 11.43 19.00
C MET A 1 10.02 11.63 18.40
N ILE A 2 9.82 12.73 17.69
CA ILE A 2 8.55 13.00 17.02
C ILE A 2 8.54 12.30 15.69
N ILE A 3 7.50 11.51 15.43
CA ILE A 3 7.30 10.82 14.15
C ILE A 3 6.52 11.75 13.23
N THR A 4 7.13 12.09 12.10
CA THR A 4 6.49 12.95 11.11
C THR A 4 5.77 12.12 10.05
N ARG A 5 4.89 12.80 9.28
CA ARG A 5 4.21 12.17 8.14
C ARG A 5 5.22 11.61 7.13
N GLU A 6 6.30 12.33 6.88
CA GLU A 6 7.34 11.88 5.94
C GLU A 6 8.08 10.66 6.47
N MET A 7 8.35 10.60 7.77
CA MET A 7 8.97 9.41 8.37
C MET A 7 8.06 8.18 8.22
N ALA A 8 6.76 8.36 8.41
CA ALA A 8 5.78 7.28 8.21
C ALA A 8 5.74 6.84 6.74
N ARG A 9 5.72 7.79 5.81
CA ARG A 9 5.75 7.50 4.37
C ARG A 9 7.00 6.71 3.99
N GLN A 10 8.16 7.12 4.51
CA GLN A 10 9.41 6.42 4.24
C GLN A 10 9.42 5.00 4.80
N ALA A 11 8.88 4.79 6.00
CA ALA A 11 8.78 3.45 6.58
C ALA A 11 7.93 2.52 5.71
N ILE A 12 6.80 3.01 5.21
CA ILE A 12 5.91 2.26 4.32
C ILE A 12 6.61 1.97 3.00
N THR A 13 7.24 2.98 2.39
CA THR A 13 7.92 2.85 1.11
C THR A 13 9.09 1.87 1.20
N THR A 14 9.87 1.94 2.28
CA THR A 14 10.98 1.01 2.50
C THR A 14 10.49 -0.44 2.57
N ARG A 15 9.38 -0.67 3.26
CA ARG A 15 8.81 -2.02 3.33
C ARG A 15 8.32 -2.50 1.97
N ILE A 16 7.65 -1.64 1.21
CA ILE A 16 7.20 -1.97 -0.14
C ILE A 16 8.38 -2.32 -1.05
N GLN A 17 9.47 -1.56 -0.99
CA GLN A 17 10.67 -1.86 -1.78
C GLN A 17 11.31 -3.19 -1.37
N SER A 18 11.33 -3.50 -0.09
CA SER A 18 11.81 -4.79 0.40
C SER A 18 10.98 -5.95 -0.16
N LEU A 19 9.65 -5.81 -0.16
CA LEU A 19 8.75 -6.83 -0.68
C LEU A 19 8.86 -6.96 -2.21
N LYS A 20 9.09 -5.86 -2.90
CA LYS A 20 9.35 -5.87 -4.35
C LYS A 20 10.60 -6.70 -4.67
N ALA A 21 11.66 -6.55 -3.88
CA ALA A 21 12.92 -7.25 -4.10
C ALA A 21 12.78 -8.77 -3.93
N THR A 22 11.83 -9.23 -3.13
CA THR A 22 11.62 -10.65 -2.84
C THR A 22 10.54 -11.30 -3.68
N PHE A 23 9.83 -10.52 -4.48
CA PHE A 23 8.74 -11.05 -5.30
C PHE A 23 9.26 -11.83 -6.51
N SER A 24 8.67 -12.98 -6.78
CA SER A 24 8.91 -13.80 -7.98
C SER A 24 7.56 -14.30 -8.53
N PRO A 25 7.46 -14.70 -9.79
CA PRO A 25 8.49 -15.11 -10.75
C PRO A 25 9.03 -13.99 -11.66
N TYR A 26 8.59 -12.75 -11.52
CA TYR A 26 9.04 -11.65 -12.36
C TYR A 26 9.35 -10.42 -11.49
N ALA A 27 10.14 -9.49 -12.05
CA ALA A 27 10.40 -8.22 -11.40
C ALA A 27 9.13 -7.34 -11.50
N VAL A 28 8.47 -7.09 -10.37
CA VAL A 28 7.22 -6.34 -10.34
C VAL A 28 7.52 -4.84 -10.42
N ALA A 29 6.77 -4.13 -11.28
CA ALA A 29 6.79 -2.67 -11.30
C ALA A 29 5.87 -2.13 -10.20
N VAL A 30 6.29 -1.08 -9.52
CA VAL A 30 5.50 -0.42 -8.48
C VAL A 30 5.29 1.04 -8.86
N GLU A 31 4.04 1.46 -8.86
CA GLU A 31 3.61 2.81 -9.20
C GLU A 31 3.12 3.49 -7.93
N TYR A 32 3.76 4.59 -7.54
CA TYR A 32 3.39 5.36 -6.34
C TYR A 32 2.49 6.53 -6.68
N ASP A 33 1.91 7.15 -5.66
CA ASP A 33 1.08 8.35 -5.78
C ASP A 33 1.75 9.40 -6.68
N ASN A 34 0.95 10.00 -7.54
CA ASN A 34 1.40 11.08 -8.43
C ASN A 34 2.51 10.70 -9.40
N MET A 35 2.79 9.40 -9.54
CA MET A 35 3.86 8.92 -10.42
C MET A 35 3.33 7.81 -11.33
N ASN A 36 2.94 8.15 -12.54
CA ASN A 36 2.52 7.17 -13.55
C ASN A 36 3.74 6.65 -14.28
N THR A 37 4.44 5.69 -13.69
CA THR A 37 5.69 5.17 -14.22
C THR A 37 5.52 3.95 -15.11
N VAL A 38 4.36 3.29 -15.05
CA VAL A 38 4.07 2.09 -15.84
C VAL A 38 3.41 2.48 -17.16
N ASN A 39 4.01 2.09 -18.27
CA ASN A 39 3.39 2.26 -19.58
C ASN A 39 2.45 1.08 -19.84
N ARG A 40 1.15 1.31 -19.68
CA ARG A 40 0.14 0.26 -19.81
C ARG A 40 0.05 -0.34 -21.21
N ALA A 41 0.48 0.39 -22.23
CA ALA A 41 0.45 -0.10 -23.59
C ALA A 41 1.52 -1.17 -23.86
N THR A 42 2.64 -1.11 -23.15
CA THR A 42 3.79 -2.03 -23.33
C THR A 42 3.99 -2.99 -22.16
N GLN A 43 3.33 -2.76 -21.03
CA GLN A 43 3.47 -3.61 -19.85
C GLN A 43 2.84 -4.98 -20.10
N SER A 44 3.58 -6.06 -19.82
CA SER A 44 3.10 -7.43 -20.03
C SER A 44 2.73 -8.13 -18.73
N ASN A 45 3.40 -7.81 -17.63
CA ASN A 45 3.17 -8.45 -16.33
C ASN A 45 2.26 -7.60 -15.46
N PRO A 46 1.57 -8.18 -14.47
CA PRO A 46 0.86 -7.42 -13.46
C PRO A 46 1.80 -6.44 -12.76
N PHE A 47 1.26 -5.32 -12.30
CA PHE A 47 2.00 -4.33 -11.54
C PHE A 47 1.22 -3.87 -10.32
N LEU A 48 1.91 -3.22 -9.39
CA LEU A 48 1.34 -2.77 -8.14
C LEU A 48 1.24 -1.24 -8.13
N GLY A 49 0.07 -0.73 -7.78
CA GLY A 49 -0.13 0.68 -7.45
C GLY A 49 -0.16 0.86 -5.94
N VAL A 50 0.49 1.91 -5.45
CA VAL A 50 0.56 2.22 -4.01
C VAL A 50 0.07 3.64 -3.80
N THR A 51 -0.96 3.79 -2.99
CA THR A 51 -1.55 5.08 -2.65
C THR A 51 -1.68 5.21 -1.14
N LEU A 52 -1.29 6.37 -0.61
CA LEU A 52 -1.49 6.70 0.80
C LEU A 52 -2.56 7.77 0.91
N VAL A 53 -3.62 7.44 1.66
CA VAL A 53 -4.70 8.38 1.95
C VAL A 53 -4.65 8.69 3.44
N TYR A 54 -4.43 9.97 3.78
CA TYR A 54 -4.40 10.41 5.16
C TYR A 54 -5.77 10.90 5.58
N ILE A 55 -6.15 10.53 6.82
CA ILE A 55 -7.38 11.00 7.44
C ILE A 55 -7.03 11.75 8.73
N ASP A 56 -8.03 12.38 9.35
CA ASP A 56 -7.80 13.14 10.58
C ASP A 56 -7.26 12.22 11.68
N GLY A 57 -6.27 12.74 12.40
CA GLY A 57 -5.70 12.03 13.53
C GLY A 57 -6.61 12.06 14.74
N MET A 58 -6.30 11.21 15.71
CA MET A 58 -7.00 11.12 16.98
C MET A 58 -6.07 11.58 18.09
N GLN A 59 -6.58 12.45 18.97
CA GLN A 59 -5.87 12.80 20.18
C GLN A 59 -6.03 11.68 21.21
N ILE A 60 -4.92 11.12 21.67
CA ILE A 60 -4.95 9.94 22.56
C ILE A 60 -4.77 10.27 24.03
N ASN A 61 -4.45 11.52 24.36
CA ASN A 61 -4.42 11.99 25.74
C ASN A 61 -4.80 13.47 25.81
N LEU A 62 -5.12 13.94 27.00
CA LEU A 62 -5.49 15.34 27.25
C LEU A 62 -4.31 16.09 27.88
N GLY A 63 -4.28 17.41 27.69
CA GLY A 63 -3.29 18.28 28.30
C GLY A 63 -2.40 19.01 27.31
N PRO A 64 -1.48 19.86 27.81
CA PRO A 64 -0.66 20.70 26.94
C PRO A 64 0.35 19.92 26.09
N ASN A 65 0.71 18.72 26.51
CA ASN A 65 1.62 17.83 25.76
C ASN A 65 0.85 16.64 25.18
N SER A 66 -0.32 16.91 24.61
CA SER A 66 -1.17 15.86 24.05
C SER A 66 -0.49 15.14 22.91
N GLN A 67 -0.57 13.81 22.94
CA GLN A 67 -0.14 12.97 21.83
C GLN A 67 -1.26 12.84 20.81
N HIS A 68 -0.88 12.77 19.55
CA HIS A 68 -1.79 12.59 18.44
C HIS A 68 -1.46 11.29 17.73
N ARG A 69 -2.50 10.65 17.24
CA ARG A 69 -2.38 9.41 16.46
C ARG A 69 -2.88 9.68 15.05
N PRO A 70 -2.00 10.13 14.15
CA PRO A 70 -2.37 10.25 12.75
C PRO A 70 -2.76 8.90 12.18
N MET A 71 -3.74 8.90 11.30
CA MET A 71 -4.33 7.70 10.71
C MET A 71 -4.45 7.88 9.22
N GLY A 72 -4.46 6.77 8.51
CA GLY A 72 -4.66 6.77 7.09
C GLY A 72 -4.99 5.38 6.57
N THR A 73 -5.05 5.28 5.26
CA THR A 73 -5.25 4.01 4.57
C THR A 73 -4.18 3.85 3.51
N LEU A 74 -3.46 2.73 3.58
CA LEU A 74 -2.57 2.30 2.52
C LEU A 74 -3.39 1.49 1.53
N VAL A 75 -3.45 1.94 0.29
CA VAL A 75 -4.17 1.26 -0.78
C VAL A 75 -3.15 0.57 -1.68
N LEU A 76 -3.21 -0.75 -1.73
CA LEU A 76 -2.40 -1.56 -2.65
C LEU A 76 -3.32 -2.06 -3.75
N GLU A 77 -3.03 -1.69 -4.98
CA GLU A 77 -3.81 -2.10 -6.15
C GLU A 77 -2.98 -3.02 -7.02
N ALA A 78 -3.40 -4.28 -7.16
CA ALA A 78 -2.77 -5.21 -8.07
C ALA A 78 -3.50 -5.14 -9.41
N TRP A 79 -2.78 -4.72 -10.45
CA TRP A 79 -3.31 -4.52 -11.80
C TRP A 79 -2.88 -5.66 -12.71
N ASP A 80 -3.82 -6.19 -13.49
CA ASP A 80 -3.52 -7.16 -14.54
C ASP A 80 -4.41 -6.89 -15.76
N LYS A 81 -4.05 -7.48 -16.88
CA LYS A 81 -4.79 -7.30 -18.11
C LYS A 81 -6.17 -7.92 -18.04
N GLU A 82 -7.15 -7.23 -18.61
CA GLU A 82 -8.49 -7.78 -18.78
C GLU A 82 -8.42 -9.09 -19.55
N GLY A 83 -9.12 -10.12 -19.05
CA GLY A 83 -9.16 -11.42 -19.68
C GLY A 83 -8.04 -12.38 -19.28
N ALA A 84 -7.04 -11.92 -18.50
CA ALA A 84 -5.94 -12.77 -18.04
C ALA A 84 -6.31 -13.66 -16.83
N GLY A 85 -7.52 -13.46 -16.26
CA GLY A 85 -7.94 -14.13 -15.04
C GLY A 85 -7.44 -13.40 -13.80
N THR A 86 -7.63 -14.02 -12.63
CA THR A 86 -7.33 -13.37 -11.36
C THR A 86 -6.16 -13.96 -10.59
N ALA A 87 -5.61 -15.11 -11.05
CA ALA A 87 -4.58 -15.82 -10.30
C ALA A 87 -3.32 -14.97 -10.09
N ARG A 88 -2.85 -14.28 -11.13
CA ARG A 88 -1.65 -13.44 -11.04
C ARG A 88 -1.88 -12.22 -10.14
N MET A 89 -3.05 -11.59 -10.23
CA MET A 89 -3.40 -10.47 -9.36
C MET A 89 -3.46 -10.89 -7.90
N ASN A 90 -4.07 -12.05 -7.64
CA ASN A 90 -4.17 -12.57 -6.26
C ASN A 90 -2.78 -12.87 -5.68
N ALA A 91 -1.91 -13.49 -6.46
CA ALA A 91 -0.55 -13.80 -6.00
C ALA A 91 0.24 -12.52 -5.70
N LEU A 92 0.13 -11.52 -6.57
CA LEU A 92 0.79 -10.23 -6.38
C LEU A 92 0.25 -9.52 -5.13
N LEU A 93 -1.05 -9.42 -5.01
CA LEU A 93 -1.68 -8.73 -3.88
C LEU A 93 -1.37 -9.43 -2.56
N ASP A 94 -1.44 -10.76 -2.53
CA ASP A 94 -1.14 -11.54 -1.33
C ASP A 94 0.29 -11.32 -0.85
N HIS A 95 1.25 -11.31 -1.75
CA HIS A 95 2.64 -11.09 -1.38
C HIS A 95 2.83 -9.75 -0.66
N PHE A 96 2.24 -8.68 -1.22
CA PHE A 96 2.42 -7.34 -0.67
C PHE A 96 1.60 -7.09 0.59
N TYR A 97 0.31 -7.43 0.60
CA TYR A 97 -0.50 -7.11 1.79
C TYR A 97 -0.08 -7.94 3.00
N ARG A 98 0.26 -9.21 2.81
CA ARG A 98 0.74 -10.06 3.91
C ARG A 98 2.07 -9.55 4.47
N GLY A 99 2.98 -9.15 3.58
CA GLY A 99 4.25 -8.60 4.01
C GLY A 99 4.11 -7.29 4.77
N VAL A 100 3.21 -6.42 4.33
CA VAL A 100 2.91 -5.16 5.01
C VAL A 100 2.29 -5.41 6.38
N GLN A 101 1.44 -6.42 6.51
CA GLN A 101 0.73 -6.71 7.76
C GLN A 101 1.51 -7.57 8.75
N MET A 102 2.73 -7.97 8.44
CA MET A 102 3.59 -8.64 9.41
C MET A 102 3.89 -7.70 10.58
N THR A 103 3.89 -8.27 11.79
CA THR A 103 4.13 -7.53 13.03
C THR A 103 5.43 -6.74 12.94
N ASP A 104 5.35 -5.44 13.26
CA ASP A 104 6.48 -4.51 13.29
C ASP A 104 7.23 -4.36 11.96
N SER A 105 6.62 -4.76 10.83
CA SER A 105 7.29 -4.68 9.53
C SER A 105 7.54 -3.26 9.06
N MET A 106 6.75 -2.29 9.51
CA MET A 106 6.87 -0.89 9.12
C MET A 106 7.00 0.03 10.33
N THR A 107 7.64 -0.42 11.40
CA THR A 107 7.84 0.42 12.59
C THR A 107 8.40 1.79 12.19
N PRO A 108 7.84 2.92 12.65
CA PRO A 108 6.84 3.06 13.74
C PRO A 108 5.38 2.99 13.30
N VAL A 109 5.11 2.67 12.04
CA VAL A 109 3.75 2.58 11.50
C VAL A 109 3.15 1.22 11.83
N ARG A 110 1.90 1.23 12.30
CA ARG A 110 1.14 0.01 12.61
C ARG A 110 -0.08 -0.08 11.72
N THR A 111 -0.59 -1.29 11.54
CA THR A 111 -1.73 -1.53 10.65
C THR A 111 -2.85 -2.28 11.35
N HIS A 112 -4.07 -2.05 10.86
CA HIS A 112 -5.23 -2.88 11.17
C HIS A 112 -5.46 -3.87 10.03
N ALA A 113 -6.41 -4.80 10.22
CA ALA A 113 -6.72 -5.81 9.21
C ALA A 113 -7.11 -5.19 7.87
N ALA A 114 -6.61 -5.76 6.79
CA ALA A 114 -6.91 -5.30 5.44
C ALA A 114 -8.36 -5.56 5.06
N ARG A 115 -8.93 -4.66 4.24
CA ARG A 115 -10.17 -4.86 3.53
C ARG A 115 -9.87 -5.00 2.05
N PHE A 116 -10.73 -5.67 1.32
CA PHE A 116 -10.49 -5.94 -0.10
C PHE A 116 -11.63 -5.39 -0.94
N ALA A 117 -11.28 -4.87 -2.13
CA ALA A 117 -12.22 -4.37 -3.10
C ALA A 117 -11.74 -4.74 -4.50
N SER A 118 -12.68 -4.91 -5.43
CA SER A 118 -12.37 -5.21 -6.83
C SER A 118 -12.84 -4.06 -7.71
N LYS A 119 -11.96 -3.59 -8.60
CA LYS A 119 -12.33 -2.63 -9.63
C LYS A 119 -12.84 -3.40 -10.83
N ARG A 120 -14.12 -3.31 -11.11
CA ARG A 120 -14.77 -4.06 -12.18
C ARG A 120 -14.76 -3.32 -13.52
N THR A 121 -14.65 -1.98 -13.51
CA THR A 121 -14.56 -1.20 -14.72
C THR A 121 -13.14 -1.17 -15.21
N PRO A 122 -12.84 -1.75 -16.39
CA PRO A 122 -11.47 -1.73 -16.91
C PRO A 122 -10.98 -0.31 -17.20
N GLU A 123 -9.69 -0.10 -17.00
CA GLU A 123 -9.02 1.14 -17.33
C GLU A 123 -7.91 0.83 -18.31
N GLN A 124 -8.05 1.29 -19.56
CA GLN A 124 -7.09 1.03 -20.64
C GLN A 124 -6.79 -0.47 -20.84
N GLY A 125 -7.80 -1.32 -20.66
CA GLY A 125 -7.64 -2.76 -20.80
C GLY A 125 -7.06 -3.45 -19.56
N TRP A 126 -6.93 -2.74 -18.43
CA TRP A 126 -6.43 -3.27 -17.17
C TRP A 126 -7.52 -3.25 -16.12
N ILE A 127 -7.52 -4.27 -15.27
CA ILE A 127 -8.41 -4.37 -14.11
C ILE A 127 -7.57 -4.45 -12.84
N ALA A 128 -8.16 -4.08 -11.71
CA ALA A 128 -7.44 -4.07 -10.44
C ALA A 128 -8.23 -4.73 -9.32
N GLN A 129 -7.50 -5.33 -8.39
CA GLN A 129 -8.00 -5.70 -7.08
C GLN A 129 -7.20 -4.91 -6.04
N SER A 130 -7.88 -4.44 -5.01
CA SER A 130 -7.29 -3.56 -4.02
C SER A 130 -7.31 -4.17 -2.64
N ALA A 131 -6.26 -3.94 -1.87
CA ALA A 131 -6.23 -4.12 -0.43
C ALA A 131 -6.18 -2.75 0.21
N LEU A 132 -7.12 -2.49 1.11
CA LEU A 132 -7.21 -1.24 1.86
C LEU A 132 -6.74 -1.54 3.28
N ILE A 133 -5.57 -1.03 3.64
CA ILE A 133 -4.92 -1.34 4.90
C ILE A 133 -4.92 -0.09 5.77
N PRO A 134 -5.79 0.00 6.77
CA PRO A 134 -5.75 1.12 7.70
C PRO A 134 -4.43 1.12 8.46
N PHE A 135 -3.81 2.28 8.58
CA PHE A 135 -2.58 2.42 9.34
C PHE A 135 -2.64 3.60 10.30
N TRP A 136 -1.77 3.59 11.28
CA TRP A 136 -1.65 4.66 12.26
C TRP A 136 -0.24 4.66 12.84
N TYR A 137 0.12 5.78 13.44
CA TYR A 137 1.36 5.91 14.19
C TYR A 137 1.18 6.97 15.27
N ASP A 138 1.93 6.85 16.33
CA ASP A 138 1.94 7.86 17.38
C ASP A 138 3.03 8.88 17.10
N THR A 139 2.71 10.17 17.23
CA THR A 139 3.67 11.24 16.94
C THR A 139 4.76 11.32 17.99
N GLU A 140 4.52 10.71 19.14
CA GLU A 140 5.51 10.72 20.21
C GLU A 140 5.49 9.48 21.09
#